data_add93c2763c020e7ba72fb77756e01f3
#
_entry.id   add93c2763c020e7ba72fb77756e01f3
#
_cell.length_a   1.000
_cell.length_b   1.000
_cell.length_c   1.000
_cell.angle_alpha   90.00
_cell.angle_beta   90.00
_cell.angle_gamma   90.00
#
_symmetry.space_group_name_H-M   'P 1'
#
loop_
_entity.id
_entity.type
_entity.pdbx_description
1 polymer ?
#
loop_
_entity_poly.entity_id
_entity_poly.type
_entity_poly.pdbx_seq_one_letter_code
_entity_poly.pdbx_strand_id
1 'polypeptide(L)'
;GLGDVYKRQHERFPQVPRIALTATADHQTRAEIAHRLQLDDARMFVSSFDRPNIRYQIVEKANGRKQVLDFIESEHPGDAGIVYCLSRKKVEETAEFLNENGVTALPYHAGMDFATRSKNQARFLREESIVMVATIAFGMGIDKPDVRFVAHLDLPKSIEGYYQETGRAGRDGAAANAWMAYGLQDVVQQRRMIDESEADETFKRVQSVKLDAMLGLCETLHCRRARLLDYFGQASTPCGNCDTCLNPPRSFCLLYTSDAADDSLRV
;
A
#
# COMPACT_ATOMS: atom_id res chain seq x y z
N GLY A 1 21.82 -12.81 16.12
CA GLY A 1 21.55 -11.60 15.28
C GLY A 1 21.12 -10.42 16.12
N LEU A 2 20.92 -9.25 15.49
CA LEU A 2 20.47 -8.03 16.20
C LEU A 2 19.17 -8.24 17.03
N GLY A 3 18.27 -9.11 16.57
CA GLY A 3 17.05 -9.48 17.30
C GLY A 3 17.30 -10.09 18.68
N ASP A 4 18.40 -10.78 18.88
CA ASP A 4 18.74 -11.40 20.17
C ASP A 4 19.32 -10.37 21.16
N VAL A 5 19.91 -9.28 20.65
CA VAL A 5 20.42 -8.18 21.49
C VAL A 5 19.25 -7.42 22.13
N TYR A 6 18.20 -7.12 21.38
CA TYR A 6 17.01 -6.42 21.90
C TYR A 6 16.23 -7.27 22.92
N LYS A 7 16.12 -8.58 22.68
CA LYS A 7 15.43 -9.50 23.60
C LYS A 7 16.10 -9.59 24.99
N ARG A 8 17.41 -9.36 25.08
CA ARG A 8 18.18 -9.43 26.35
C ARG A 8 18.39 -8.08 27.02
N GLN A 9 17.96 -6.97 26.43
CA GLN A 9 18.14 -5.65 27.02
C GLN A 9 17.41 -5.51 28.36
N HIS A 10 16.20 -6.06 28.49
CA HIS A 10 15.42 -6.02 29.72
C HIS A 10 16.08 -6.80 30.87
N GLU A 11 16.81 -7.89 30.57
CA GLU A 11 17.55 -8.67 31.56
C GLU A 11 18.76 -7.90 32.09
N ARG A 12 19.44 -7.15 31.18
CA ARG A 12 20.64 -6.37 31.52
C ARG A 12 20.33 -5.03 32.16
N PHE A 13 19.19 -4.43 31.81
CA PHE A 13 18.80 -3.09 32.23
C PHE A 13 17.33 -3.06 32.73
N PRO A 14 17.01 -3.79 33.82
CA PRO A 14 15.61 -3.92 34.27
C PRO A 14 14.98 -2.61 34.75
N GLN A 15 15.81 -1.62 35.13
CA GLN A 15 15.35 -0.33 35.61
C GLN A 15 15.12 0.72 34.49
N VAL A 16 15.50 0.39 33.23
CA VAL A 16 15.34 1.32 32.12
C VAL A 16 13.93 1.18 31.53
N PRO A 17 13.14 2.26 31.46
CA PRO A 17 11.82 2.23 30.85
C PRO A 17 11.91 1.81 29.37
N ARG A 18 10.93 1.02 28.92
CA ARG A 18 10.85 0.54 27.54
C ARG A 18 9.61 1.07 26.88
N ILE A 19 9.72 1.40 25.60
CA ILE A 19 8.61 1.79 24.75
C ILE A 19 8.71 1.01 23.43
N ALA A 20 7.58 0.48 22.97
CA ALA A 20 7.44 -0.12 21.65
C ALA A 20 6.54 0.77 20.78
N LEU A 21 7.02 1.14 19.61
CA LEU A 21 6.29 1.98 18.65
C LEU A 21 6.13 1.23 17.34
N THR A 22 4.92 1.24 16.79
CA THR A 22 4.61 0.66 15.49
C THR A 22 3.53 1.48 14.79
N ALA A 23 3.57 1.55 13.46
CA ALA A 23 2.58 2.26 12.66
C ALA A 23 1.46 1.35 12.12
N THR A 24 1.66 0.03 12.06
CA THR A 24 0.82 -0.87 11.27
C THR A 24 0.61 -2.25 11.90
N ALA A 25 0.65 -2.33 13.23
CA ALA A 25 0.37 -3.59 13.92
C ALA A 25 -1.15 -3.82 14.02
N ASP A 26 -1.61 -4.96 13.50
CA ASP A 26 -2.94 -5.48 13.77
C ASP A 26 -3.07 -5.93 15.24
N HIS A 27 -4.25 -6.36 15.64
CA HIS A 27 -4.51 -6.75 17.03
C HIS A 27 -3.59 -7.90 17.50
N GLN A 28 -3.38 -8.91 16.65
CA GLN A 28 -2.55 -10.07 16.97
C GLN A 28 -1.08 -9.68 17.11
N THR A 29 -0.58 -8.88 16.16
CA THR A 29 0.80 -8.38 16.18
C THR A 29 1.07 -7.49 17.39
N ARG A 30 0.11 -6.66 17.81
CA ARG A 30 0.22 -5.84 19.03
C ARG A 30 0.36 -6.70 20.29
N ALA A 31 -0.48 -7.73 20.42
CA ALA A 31 -0.40 -8.67 21.53
C ALA A 31 0.94 -9.41 21.55
N GLU A 32 1.41 -9.85 20.38
CA GLU A 32 2.71 -10.53 20.25
C GLU A 32 3.89 -9.59 20.60
N ILE A 33 3.87 -8.33 20.18
CA ILE A 33 4.87 -7.34 20.54
C ILE A 33 4.89 -7.13 22.06
N ALA A 34 3.72 -6.93 22.69
CA ALA A 34 3.62 -6.75 24.13
C ALA A 34 4.22 -7.95 24.88
N HIS A 35 3.82 -9.16 24.50
CA HIS A 35 4.31 -10.39 25.14
C HIS A 35 5.82 -10.60 24.93
N ARG A 36 6.31 -10.50 23.69
CA ARG A 36 7.73 -10.73 23.39
C ARG A 36 8.68 -9.71 24.03
N LEU A 37 8.20 -8.48 24.21
CA LEU A 37 8.98 -7.42 24.86
C LEU A 37 8.70 -7.31 26.35
N GLN A 38 7.88 -8.21 26.93
CA GLN A 38 7.46 -8.19 28.33
C GLN A 38 6.86 -6.81 28.72
N LEU A 39 5.91 -6.35 27.93
CA LEU A 39 5.16 -5.13 28.07
C LEU A 39 3.67 -5.40 28.31
N ASP A 40 3.32 -6.59 28.84
CA ASP A 40 1.94 -7.03 29.02
C ASP A 40 1.16 -6.06 29.95
N ASP A 41 1.83 -5.49 30.95
CA ASP A 41 1.27 -4.50 31.88
C ASP A 41 1.46 -3.05 31.41
N ALA A 42 2.06 -2.83 30.25
CA ALA A 42 2.33 -1.48 29.76
C ALA A 42 1.06 -0.80 29.26
N ARG A 43 0.99 0.52 29.45
CA ARG A 43 -0.10 1.33 28.91
C ARG A 43 -0.03 1.35 27.39
N MET A 44 -1.10 0.88 26.73
CA MET A 44 -1.21 0.85 25.28
C MET A 44 -1.95 2.08 24.76
N PHE A 45 -1.36 2.77 23.80
CA PHE A 45 -1.96 3.91 23.10
C PHE A 45 -2.17 3.52 21.64
N VAL A 46 -3.41 3.50 21.20
CA VAL A 46 -3.78 3.18 19.81
C VAL A 46 -4.51 4.38 19.22
N SER A 47 -3.88 5.01 18.23
CA SER A 47 -4.53 6.05 17.43
C SER A 47 -5.36 5.42 16.31
N SER A 48 -6.32 6.18 15.79
CA SER A 48 -7.11 5.76 14.62
C SER A 48 -6.21 5.52 13.40
N PHE A 49 -6.52 4.46 12.66
CA PHE A 49 -5.93 4.18 11.35
C PHE A 49 -6.62 4.96 10.22
N ASP A 50 -7.71 5.67 10.51
CA ASP A 50 -8.43 6.40 9.49
C ASP A 50 -7.65 7.63 8.98
N ARG A 51 -7.61 7.76 7.68
CA ARG A 51 -7.03 8.89 6.94
C ARG A 51 -8.12 9.45 6.02
N PRO A 52 -9.05 10.25 6.55
CA PRO A 52 -10.23 10.71 5.82
C PRO A 52 -9.88 11.59 4.61
N ASN A 53 -8.71 12.21 4.61
CA ASN A 53 -8.20 13.04 3.52
C ASN A 53 -7.63 12.23 2.34
N ILE A 54 -7.42 10.90 2.46
CA ILE A 54 -6.91 10.07 1.38
C ILE A 54 -8.08 9.41 0.65
N ARG A 55 -8.21 9.65 -0.65
CA ARG A 55 -9.16 8.97 -1.55
C ARG A 55 -8.51 7.70 -2.10
N TYR A 56 -9.12 6.54 -1.87
CA TYR A 56 -8.65 5.26 -2.41
C TYR A 56 -9.31 4.96 -3.74
N GLN A 57 -8.52 4.60 -4.74
CA GLN A 57 -8.97 4.23 -6.08
C GLN A 57 -8.15 3.05 -6.60
N ILE A 58 -8.83 1.99 -7.05
CA ILE A 58 -8.19 0.82 -7.65
C ILE A 58 -8.83 0.61 -9.02
N VAL A 59 -7.99 0.56 -10.07
CA VAL A 59 -8.43 0.38 -11.46
C VAL A 59 -7.90 -0.92 -12.03
N GLU A 60 -8.61 -1.47 -13.00
CA GLU A 60 -8.13 -2.62 -13.75
C GLU A 60 -6.88 -2.24 -14.56
N LYS A 61 -5.85 -3.06 -14.46
CA LYS A 61 -4.57 -2.82 -15.10
C LYS A 61 -4.61 -3.25 -16.57
N ALA A 62 -4.45 -2.29 -17.47
CA ALA A 62 -4.24 -2.51 -18.90
C ALA A 62 -2.81 -2.07 -19.28
N ASN A 63 -2.59 -0.78 -19.50
CA ASN A 63 -1.27 -0.20 -19.67
C ASN A 63 -0.93 0.68 -18.47
N GLY A 64 -0.35 0.09 -17.43
CA GLY A 64 -0.14 0.76 -16.15
C GLY A 64 0.63 2.07 -16.24
N ARG A 65 1.67 2.15 -17.10
CA ARG A 65 2.46 3.39 -17.29
C ARG A 65 1.61 4.51 -17.91
N LYS A 66 0.82 4.19 -18.92
CA LYS A 66 -0.08 5.17 -19.51
C LYS A 66 -1.20 5.56 -18.54
N GLN A 67 -1.77 4.58 -17.84
CA GLN A 67 -2.84 4.84 -16.85
C GLN A 67 -2.37 5.76 -15.71
N VAL A 68 -1.14 5.59 -15.20
CA VAL A 68 -0.60 6.49 -14.16
C VAL A 68 -0.28 7.86 -14.72
N LEU A 69 0.18 7.98 -15.97
CA LEU A 69 0.37 9.28 -16.63
C LEU A 69 -0.97 10.00 -16.76
N ASP A 70 -1.99 9.34 -17.33
CA ASP A 70 -3.34 9.90 -17.48
C ASP A 70 -3.93 10.35 -16.12
N PHE A 71 -3.68 9.58 -15.05
CA PHE A 71 -4.07 9.94 -13.69
C PHE A 71 -3.33 11.19 -13.18
N ILE A 72 -2.01 11.27 -13.38
CA ILE A 72 -1.21 12.43 -12.96
C ILE A 72 -1.65 13.69 -13.72
N GLU A 73 -1.80 13.60 -15.04
CA GLU A 73 -2.18 14.74 -15.87
C GLU A 73 -3.60 15.25 -15.59
N SER A 74 -4.54 14.35 -15.29
CA SER A 74 -5.94 14.71 -15.07
C SER A 74 -6.26 15.17 -13.65
N GLU A 75 -5.66 14.56 -12.63
CA GLU A 75 -6.01 14.81 -11.23
C GLU A 75 -4.89 15.53 -10.43
N HIS A 76 -3.63 15.48 -10.90
CA HIS A 76 -2.45 15.95 -10.16
C HIS A 76 -1.43 16.73 -11.01
N PRO A 77 -1.86 17.63 -11.92
CA PRO A 77 -0.92 18.39 -12.74
C PRO A 77 -0.05 19.30 -11.87
N GLY A 78 1.26 19.04 -11.86
CA GLY A 78 2.21 19.81 -11.06
C GLY A 78 2.31 19.42 -9.59
N ASP A 79 1.65 18.39 -9.14
CA ASP A 79 1.69 17.91 -7.77
C ASP A 79 2.88 16.99 -7.49
N ALA A 80 3.39 16.99 -6.26
CA ALA A 80 4.35 16.01 -5.80
C ALA A 80 3.67 14.66 -5.50
N GLY A 81 4.25 13.56 -6.00
CA GLY A 81 3.71 12.22 -5.81
C GLY A 81 4.76 11.12 -5.72
N ILE A 82 4.31 9.93 -5.37
CA ILE A 82 5.15 8.73 -5.32
C ILE A 82 4.50 7.64 -6.17
N VAL A 83 5.29 7.01 -7.06
CA VAL A 83 4.87 5.87 -7.87
C VAL A 83 5.67 4.64 -7.45
N TYR A 84 5.01 3.64 -6.90
CA TYR A 84 5.66 2.40 -6.48
C TYR A 84 5.64 1.34 -7.59
N CYS A 85 6.82 0.75 -7.82
CA CYS A 85 7.03 -0.36 -8.74
C CYS A 85 7.74 -1.52 -8.04
N LEU A 86 7.46 -2.75 -8.48
CA LEU A 86 8.01 -3.97 -7.88
C LEU A 86 9.51 -4.14 -8.16
N SER A 87 9.99 -3.79 -9.36
CA SER A 87 11.37 -4.04 -9.80
C SER A 87 12.13 -2.76 -10.09
N ARG A 88 13.48 -2.82 -9.94
CA ARG A 88 14.39 -1.72 -10.25
C ARG A 88 14.26 -1.27 -11.70
N LYS A 89 14.26 -2.22 -12.64
CA LYS A 89 14.09 -1.96 -14.07
C LYS A 89 12.80 -1.20 -14.35
N LYS A 90 11.69 -1.62 -13.76
CA LYS A 90 10.40 -0.95 -13.93
C LYS A 90 10.39 0.47 -13.35
N VAL A 91 11.14 0.71 -12.27
CA VAL A 91 11.33 2.06 -11.71
C VAL A 91 12.01 2.97 -12.73
N GLU A 92 13.14 2.52 -13.31
CA GLU A 92 13.90 3.29 -14.30
C GLU A 92 13.07 3.56 -15.56
N GLU A 93 12.47 2.52 -16.16
CA GLU A 93 11.60 2.64 -17.34
C GLU A 93 10.38 3.54 -17.12
N THR A 94 9.80 3.51 -15.91
CA THR A 94 8.64 4.35 -15.59
C THR A 94 9.04 5.79 -15.37
N ALA A 95 10.17 6.05 -14.71
CA ALA A 95 10.70 7.41 -14.54
C ALA A 95 11.06 8.04 -15.88
N GLU A 96 11.71 7.28 -16.77
CA GLU A 96 12.03 7.72 -18.13
C GLU A 96 10.75 8.05 -18.92
N PHE A 97 9.78 7.14 -18.94
CA PHE A 97 8.51 7.34 -19.62
C PHE A 97 7.76 8.60 -19.13
N LEU A 98 7.71 8.83 -17.82
CA LEU A 98 7.07 10.03 -17.26
C LEU A 98 7.80 11.31 -17.67
N ASN A 99 9.16 11.32 -17.66
CA ASN A 99 9.97 12.45 -18.11
C ASN A 99 9.77 12.75 -19.58
N GLU A 100 9.70 11.73 -20.45
CA GLU A 100 9.43 11.91 -21.89
C GLU A 100 8.06 12.52 -22.16
N ASN A 101 7.11 12.37 -21.23
CA ASN A 101 5.76 12.93 -21.30
C ASN A 101 5.58 14.18 -20.41
N GLY A 102 6.68 14.87 -20.05
CA GLY A 102 6.62 16.18 -19.39
C GLY A 102 6.40 16.16 -17.86
N VAL A 103 6.35 14.99 -17.23
CA VAL A 103 6.26 14.86 -15.77
C VAL A 103 7.67 14.73 -15.19
N THR A 104 8.10 15.64 -14.32
CA THR A 104 9.43 15.56 -13.67
C THR A 104 9.48 14.37 -12.73
N ALA A 105 10.06 13.26 -13.15
CA ALA A 105 10.13 12.01 -12.42
C ALA A 105 11.58 11.64 -12.06
N LEU A 106 11.80 11.19 -10.81
CA LEU A 106 13.10 10.76 -10.31
C LEU A 106 13.05 9.29 -9.88
N PRO A 107 13.97 8.43 -10.36
CA PRO A 107 14.05 7.04 -9.91
C PRO A 107 14.67 6.92 -8.52
N TYR A 108 14.21 5.93 -7.73
CA TYR A 108 14.79 5.59 -6.43
C TYR A 108 14.67 4.10 -6.13
N HIS A 109 15.81 3.42 -6.03
CA HIS A 109 15.87 2.00 -5.60
C HIS A 109 17.25 1.65 -5.01
N ALA A 110 17.32 0.53 -4.30
CA ALA A 110 18.53 0.11 -3.60
C ALA A 110 19.73 -0.23 -4.51
N GLY A 111 19.51 -0.42 -5.81
CA GLY A 111 20.57 -0.68 -6.79
C GLY A 111 21.27 0.58 -7.31
N MET A 112 20.76 1.77 -7.00
CA MET A 112 21.41 3.03 -7.37
C MET A 112 22.61 3.31 -6.45
N ASP A 113 23.61 4.03 -6.98
CA ASP A 113 24.69 4.55 -6.16
C ASP A 113 24.18 5.53 -5.09
N PHE A 114 24.92 5.62 -4.00
CA PHE A 114 24.49 6.39 -2.83
C PHE A 114 24.34 7.89 -3.14
N ALA A 115 25.24 8.46 -3.97
CA ALA A 115 25.24 9.89 -4.27
C ALA A 115 24.00 10.29 -5.09
N THR A 116 23.70 9.54 -6.14
CA THR A 116 22.50 9.76 -6.99
C THR A 116 21.22 9.55 -6.18
N ARG A 117 21.16 8.49 -5.38
CA ARG A 117 20.00 8.20 -4.52
C ARG A 117 19.75 9.31 -3.51
N SER A 118 20.80 9.78 -2.83
CA SER A 118 20.71 10.89 -1.87
C SER A 118 20.31 12.19 -2.53
N LYS A 119 20.85 12.48 -3.73
CA LYS A 119 20.49 13.66 -4.52
C LYS A 119 19.00 13.64 -4.91
N ASN A 120 18.51 12.51 -5.43
CA ASN A 120 17.11 12.36 -5.84
C ASN A 120 16.17 12.53 -4.63
N GLN A 121 16.51 11.93 -3.49
CA GLN A 121 15.74 12.10 -2.25
C GLN A 121 15.73 13.55 -1.78
N ALA A 122 16.88 14.23 -1.77
CA ALA A 122 16.98 15.63 -1.36
C ALA A 122 16.18 16.56 -2.28
N ARG A 123 16.18 16.30 -3.59
CA ARG A 123 15.37 17.03 -4.56
C ARG A 123 13.88 16.83 -4.29
N PHE A 124 13.44 15.59 -4.12
CA PHE A 124 12.05 15.28 -3.80
C PHE A 124 11.55 16.00 -2.54
N LEU A 125 12.39 16.06 -1.49
CA LEU A 125 12.01 16.71 -0.23
C LEU A 125 11.92 18.24 -0.33
N ARG A 126 12.68 18.87 -1.24
CA ARG A 126 12.83 20.33 -1.32
C ARG A 126 12.08 20.98 -2.47
N GLU A 127 11.97 20.26 -3.58
CA GLU A 127 11.35 20.78 -4.79
C GLU A 127 9.87 20.40 -4.83
N GLU A 128 9.08 21.27 -5.40
CA GLU A 128 7.65 21.01 -5.71
C GLU A 128 7.55 20.23 -7.02
N SER A 129 6.40 19.66 -7.30
CA SER A 129 6.08 19.03 -8.59
C SER A 129 6.98 17.86 -9.01
N ILE A 130 7.63 17.18 -8.06
CA ILE A 130 8.43 16.00 -8.36
C ILE A 130 7.64 14.73 -8.08
N VAL A 131 7.68 13.81 -9.04
CA VAL A 131 7.18 12.45 -8.89
C VAL A 131 8.36 11.52 -8.60
N MET A 132 8.36 10.90 -7.42
CA MET A 132 9.35 9.87 -7.09
C MET A 132 8.87 8.52 -7.57
N VAL A 133 9.56 7.90 -8.52
CA VAL A 133 9.30 6.53 -8.95
C VAL A 133 10.22 5.58 -8.19
N ALA A 134 9.66 4.67 -7.40
CA ALA A 134 10.48 3.93 -6.43
C ALA A 134 10.05 2.48 -6.23
N THR A 135 10.98 1.67 -5.73
CA THR A 135 10.64 0.41 -5.04
C THR A 135 10.29 0.71 -3.57
N ILE A 136 9.83 -0.31 -2.84
CA ILE A 136 9.57 -0.23 -1.38
C ILE A 136 10.78 0.26 -0.56
N ALA A 137 11.98 0.32 -1.16
CA ALA A 137 13.16 0.90 -0.52
C ALA A 137 13.02 2.41 -0.25
N PHE A 138 12.15 3.10 -0.97
CA PHE A 138 11.80 4.49 -0.71
C PHE A 138 10.70 4.55 0.34
N GLY A 139 11.10 4.57 1.58
CA GLY A 139 10.10 4.45 2.65
C GLY A 139 10.54 5.05 3.97
N MET A 140 11.53 4.49 4.62
CA MET A 140 11.97 4.96 5.93
C MET A 140 12.59 6.36 5.83
N GLY A 141 12.14 7.26 6.72
CA GLY A 141 12.71 8.61 6.83
C GLY A 141 12.20 9.62 5.79
N ILE A 142 11.19 9.28 4.98
CA ILE A 142 10.57 10.24 4.06
C ILE A 142 9.44 10.96 4.80
N ASP A 143 9.65 12.25 5.04
CA ASP A 143 8.68 13.14 5.68
C ASP A 143 8.47 14.40 4.84
N LYS A 144 7.78 14.24 3.70
CA LYS A 144 7.28 15.33 2.87
C LYS A 144 5.78 15.45 3.11
N PRO A 145 5.29 16.55 3.69
CA PRO A 145 3.88 16.66 4.11
C PRO A 145 2.92 16.80 2.94
N ASP A 146 3.34 17.41 1.86
CA ASP A 146 2.57 17.84 0.69
C ASP A 146 2.57 16.83 -0.47
N VAL A 147 2.79 15.55 -0.22
CA VAL A 147 2.60 14.49 -1.22
C VAL A 147 1.12 14.36 -1.54
N ARG A 148 0.74 14.69 -2.79
CA ARG A 148 -0.68 14.70 -3.19
C ARG A 148 -1.19 13.36 -3.66
N PHE A 149 -0.32 12.46 -4.12
CA PHE A 149 -0.72 11.11 -4.49
C PHE A 149 0.35 10.06 -4.22
N VAL A 150 -0.11 8.86 -3.96
CA VAL A 150 0.70 7.63 -3.98
C VAL A 150 0.04 6.67 -4.97
N ALA A 151 0.77 6.28 -6.00
CA ALA A 151 0.31 5.37 -7.04
C ALA A 151 1.08 4.04 -6.99
N HIS A 152 0.39 2.92 -7.23
CA HIS A 152 0.99 1.59 -7.30
C HIS A 152 0.79 1.02 -8.70
N LEU A 153 1.90 0.71 -9.39
CA LEU A 153 1.92 0.02 -10.68
C LEU A 153 2.02 -1.50 -10.56
N ASP A 154 2.19 -1.98 -9.33
CA ASP A 154 2.24 -3.40 -8.99
C ASP A 154 1.55 -3.63 -7.65
N LEU A 155 0.98 -4.83 -7.48
CA LEU A 155 0.28 -5.22 -6.27
C LEU A 155 1.24 -5.25 -5.06
N PRO A 156 0.97 -4.50 -3.98
CA PRO A 156 1.68 -4.63 -2.72
C PRO A 156 1.55 -6.04 -2.12
N LYS A 157 2.54 -6.45 -1.34
CA LYS A 157 2.56 -7.80 -0.73
C LYS A 157 1.52 -7.99 0.37
N SER A 158 1.07 -6.91 0.99
CA SER A 158 0.13 -6.94 2.11
C SER A 158 -0.58 -5.60 2.30
N ILE A 159 -1.68 -5.63 3.04
CA ILE A 159 -2.43 -4.42 3.43
C ILE A 159 -1.56 -3.49 4.30
N GLU A 160 -0.73 -4.04 5.19
CA GLU A 160 0.16 -3.22 6.04
C GLU A 160 1.17 -2.43 5.20
N GLY A 161 1.78 -3.08 4.19
CA GLY A 161 2.68 -2.42 3.24
C GLY A 161 1.94 -1.32 2.46
N TYR A 162 0.80 -1.66 1.89
CA TYR A 162 -0.05 -0.71 1.17
C TYR A 162 -0.45 0.50 2.04
N TYR A 163 -0.85 0.25 3.28
CA TYR A 163 -1.21 1.32 4.23
C TYR A 163 -0.01 2.22 4.57
N GLN A 164 1.17 1.63 4.81
CA GLN A 164 2.39 2.41 5.08
C GLN A 164 2.80 3.27 3.90
N GLU A 165 2.67 2.74 2.68
CA GLU A 165 3.02 3.43 1.44
C GLU A 165 2.02 4.55 1.13
N THR A 166 0.72 4.25 1.12
CA THR A 166 -0.34 5.25 0.89
C THR A 166 -0.42 6.30 2.00
N GLY A 167 -0.07 5.94 3.24
CA GLY A 167 -0.01 6.83 4.39
C GLY A 167 1.02 7.97 4.28
N ARG A 168 1.87 7.97 3.23
CA ARG A 168 2.78 9.08 2.90
C ARG A 168 2.07 10.24 2.25
N ALA A 169 0.91 10.01 1.64
CA ALA A 169 0.12 11.05 1.02
C ALA A 169 -0.61 11.91 2.08
N GLY A 170 -0.70 13.20 1.81
CA GLY A 170 -1.52 14.16 2.58
C GLY A 170 -1.21 14.20 4.08
N ARG A 171 0.05 14.20 4.49
CA ARG A 171 0.43 14.30 5.91
C ARG A 171 0.10 15.65 6.52
N ASP A 172 -0.04 16.67 5.71
CA ASP A 172 -0.52 17.99 6.06
C ASP A 172 -2.04 18.07 6.28
N GLY A 173 -2.76 16.97 6.09
CA GLY A 173 -4.22 16.89 6.20
C GLY A 173 -4.97 17.34 4.94
N ALA A 174 -4.30 17.87 3.93
CA ALA A 174 -4.93 18.22 2.66
C ALA A 174 -5.32 16.96 1.86
N ALA A 175 -6.26 17.13 0.92
CA ALA A 175 -6.74 16.04 0.07
C ALA A 175 -5.59 15.39 -0.69
N ALA A 176 -5.62 14.06 -0.75
CA ALA A 176 -4.62 13.25 -1.44
C ALA A 176 -5.23 11.95 -1.98
N ASN A 177 -4.60 11.35 -2.97
CA ASN A 177 -5.07 10.12 -3.60
C ASN A 177 -4.12 8.95 -3.37
N ALA A 178 -4.71 7.78 -3.11
CA ALA A 178 -4.06 6.48 -3.17
C ALA A 178 -4.64 5.73 -4.38
N TRP A 179 -3.88 5.68 -5.46
CA TRP A 179 -4.26 5.06 -6.72
C TRP A 179 -3.49 3.76 -6.96
N MET A 180 -4.14 2.75 -7.54
CA MET A 180 -3.47 1.50 -7.89
C MET A 180 -4.04 0.91 -9.18
N ALA A 181 -3.16 0.49 -10.10
CA ALA A 181 -3.50 -0.38 -11.21
C ALA A 181 -3.26 -1.84 -10.81
N TYR A 182 -4.30 -2.66 -10.83
CA TYR A 182 -4.29 -4.05 -10.39
C TYR A 182 -4.76 -4.98 -11.50
N GLY A 183 -4.08 -6.09 -11.67
CA GLY A 183 -4.44 -7.13 -12.64
C GLY A 183 -4.02 -8.53 -12.20
N LEU A 184 -4.61 -9.55 -12.83
CA LEU A 184 -4.38 -10.96 -12.49
C LEU A 184 -2.90 -11.36 -12.58
N GLN A 185 -2.13 -10.77 -13.50
CA GLN A 185 -0.69 -11.03 -13.62
C GLN A 185 0.09 -10.62 -12.38
N ASP A 186 -0.34 -9.55 -11.67
CA ASP A 186 0.29 -9.13 -10.43
C ASP A 186 0.11 -10.19 -9.33
N VAL A 187 -1.06 -10.83 -9.29
CA VAL A 187 -1.36 -11.92 -8.34
C VAL A 187 -0.46 -13.12 -8.60
N VAL A 188 -0.39 -13.56 -9.88
CA VAL A 188 0.46 -14.68 -10.27
C VAL A 188 1.92 -14.42 -9.91
N GLN A 189 2.41 -13.21 -10.17
CA GLN A 189 3.77 -12.82 -9.85
C GLN A 189 4.03 -12.82 -8.33
N GLN A 190 3.12 -12.28 -7.51
CA GLN A 190 3.27 -12.28 -6.06
C GLN A 190 3.23 -13.69 -5.47
N ARG A 191 2.31 -14.56 -5.92
CA ARG A 191 2.27 -15.96 -5.48
C ARG A 191 3.56 -16.69 -5.84
N ARG A 192 4.04 -16.55 -7.07
CA ARG A 192 5.30 -17.14 -7.51
C ARG A 192 6.47 -16.69 -6.64
N MET A 193 6.57 -15.41 -6.28
CA MET A 193 7.61 -14.89 -5.39
C MET A 193 7.54 -15.49 -3.98
N ILE A 194 6.34 -15.81 -3.47
CA ILE A 194 6.16 -16.48 -2.19
C ILE A 194 6.64 -17.94 -2.30
N ASP A 195 6.20 -18.66 -3.33
CA ASP A 195 6.50 -20.07 -3.54
C ASP A 195 7.99 -20.33 -3.77
N GLU A 196 8.65 -19.48 -4.57
CA GLU A 196 10.09 -19.56 -4.90
C GLU A 196 11.00 -19.03 -3.76
N SER A 197 10.44 -18.48 -2.67
CA SER A 197 11.26 -18.00 -1.55
C SER A 197 11.89 -19.16 -0.79
N GLU A 198 13.11 -18.97 -0.28
CA GLU A 198 13.82 -19.95 0.56
C GLU A 198 13.26 -20.02 2.01
N ALA A 199 12.17 -19.31 2.30
CA ALA A 199 11.55 -19.28 3.62
C ALA A 199 10.86 -20.61 3.96
N ASP A 200 10.68 -20.88 5.25
CA ASP A 200 9.93 -22.04 5.71
C ASP A 200 8.44 -21.97 5.32
N GLU A 201 7.76 -23.11 5.35
CA GLU A 201 6.36 -23.23 4.96
C GLU A 201 5.40 -22.41 5.85
N THR A 202 5.76 -22.20 7.11
CA THR A 202 4.98 -21.38 8.04
C THR A 202 5.01 -19.91 7.58
N PHE A 203 6.19 -19.42 7.22
CA PHE A 203 6.33 -18.06 6.68
C PHE A 203 5.60 -17.90 5.36
N LYS A 204 5.74 -18.84 4.41
CA LYS A 204 5.02 -18.82 3.12
C LYS A 204 3.52 -18.76 3.31
N ARG A 205 2.99 -19.58 4.25
CA ARG A 205 1.56 -19.56 4.59
C ARG A 205 1.11 -18.20 5.12
N VAL A 206 1.87 -17.58 6.01
CA VAL A 206 1.57 -16.23 6.52
C VAL A 206 1.57 -15.20 5.40
N GLN A 207 2.56 -15.24 4.49
CA GLN A 207 2.60 -14.34 3.35
C GLN A 207 1.42 -14.53 2.40
N SER A 208 0.99 -15.77 2.18
CA SER A 208 -0.18 -16.09 1.35
C SER A 208 -1.46 -15.52 1.96
N VAL A 209 -1.68 -15.67 3.26
CA VAL A 209 -2.83 -15.07 3.97
C VAL A 209 -2.82 -13.54 3.86
N LYS A 210 -1.66 -12.90 3.97
CA LYS A 210 -1.53 -11.44 3.81
C LYS A 210 -1.83 -10.99 2.38
N LEU A 211 -1.37 -11.75 1.40
CA LEU A 211 -1.68 -11.49 -0.01
C LEU A 211 -3.19 -11.65 -0.26
N ASP A 212 -3.83 -12.71 0.26
CA ASP A 212 -5.28 -12.93 0.11
C ASP A 212 -6.10 -11.79 0.75
N ALA A 213 -5.65 -11.25 1.89
CA ALA A 213 -6.27 -10.06 2.48
C ALA A 213 -6.15 -8.83 1.56
N MET A 214 -4.96 -8.64 0.92
CA MET A 214 -4.73 -7.55 -0.04
C MET A 214 -5.62 -7.72 -1.29
N LEU A 215 -5.78 -8.95 -1.80
CA LEU A 215 -6.71 -9.25 -2.89
C LEU A 215 -8.15 -8.93 -2.50
N GLY A 216 -8.57 -9.30 -1.29
CA GLY A 216 -9.89 -8.94 -0.76
C GLY A 216 -10.12 -7.43 -0.69
N LEU A 217 -9.08 -6.60 -0.53
CA LEU A 217 -9.18 -5.14 -0.66
C LEU A 217 -9.31 -4.70 -2.12
N CYS A 218 -8.59 -5.36 -3.05
CA CYS A 218 -8.64 -5.02 -4.48
C CYS A 218 -9.98 -5.38 -5.12
N GLU A 219 -10.61 -6.47 -4.69
CA GLU A 219 -11.81 -7.05 -5.32
C GLU A 219 -13.10 -6.70 -4.58
N THR A 220 -13.02 -5.97 -3.46
CA THR A 220 -14.22 -5.61 -2.70
C THR A 220 -15.19 -4.76 -3.52
N LEU A 221 -16.47 -5.10 -3.46
CA LEU A 221 -17.59 -4.29 -3.98
C LEU A 221 -18.04 -3.22 -2.98
N HIS A 222 -17.57 -3.29 -1.75
CA HIS A 222 -17.91 -2.38 -0.65
C HIS A 222 -16.84 -1.30 -0.47
N CYS A 223 -17.04 -0.42 0.50
CA CYS A 223 -16.13 0.67 0.80
C CYS A 223 -14.69 0.17 1.07
N ARG A 224 -13.72 0.60 0.26
CA ARG A 224 -12.32 0.21 0.40
C ARG A 224 -11.70 0.67 1.71
N ARG A 225 -12.03 1.91 2.14
CA ARG A 225 -11.55 2.42 3.44
C ARG A 225 -12.09 1.60 4.60
N ALA A 226 -13.38 1.26 4.59
CA ALA A 226 -13.95 0.41 5.63
C ALA A 226 -13.28 -0.96 5.66
N ARG A 227 -13.02 -1.57 4.50
CA ARG A 227 -12.29 -2.85 4.40
C ARG A 227 -10.87 -2.77 4.95
N LEU A 228 -10.17 -1.66 4.66
CA LEU A 228 -8.83 -1.42 5.18
C LEU A 228 -8.80 -1.21 6.69
N LEU A 229 -9.74 -0.45 7.24
CA LEU A 229 -9.86 -0.22 8.68
C LEU A 229 -10.25 -1.48 9.43
N ASP A 230 -11.18 -2.29 8.88
CA ASP A 230 -11.58 -3.59 9.43
C ASP A 230 -10.38 -4.54 9.56
N TYR A 231 -9.47 -4.55 8.60
CA TYR A 231 -8.23 -5.33 8.69
C TYR A 231 -7.39 -4.99 9.93
N PHE A 232 -7.37 -3.73 10.34
CA PHE A 232 -6.68 -3.27 11.56
C PHE A 232 -7.55 -3.38 12.82
N GLY A 233 -8.75 -3.97 12.71
CA GLY A 233 -9.69 -4.15 13.83
C GLY A 233 -10.43 -2.87 14.20
N GLN A 234 -10.52 -1.88 13.30
CA GLN A 234 -11.25 -0.64 13.51
C GLN A 234 -12.57 -0.66 12.73
N ALA A 235 -13.68 -0.73 13.44
CA ALA A 235 -15.01 -0.61 12.84
C ALA A 235 -15.20 0.79 12.22
N SER A 236 -15.86 0.84 11.06
CA SER A 236 -16.15 2.09 10.36
C SER A 236 -17.39 1.97 9.48
N THR A 237 -17.95 3.11 9.09
CA THR A 237 -19.02 3.21 8.09
C THR A 237 -18.45 3.48 6.69
N PRO A 238 -19.23 3.30 5.62
CA PRO A 238 -18.82 3.68 4.28
C PRO A 238 -18.34 5.14 4.21
N CYS A 239 -17.18 5.35 3.58
CA CYS A 239 -16.48 6.65 3.65
C CYS A 239 -17.04 7.73 2.69
N GLY A 240 -17.87 7.34 1.70
CA GLY A 240 -18.37 8.26 0.68
C GLY A 240 -17.31 8.85 -0.27
N ASN A 241 -16.04 8.46 -0.15
CA ASN A 241 -14.93 9.11 -0.86
C ASN A 241 -14.02 8.14 -1.65
N CYS A 242 -14.16 6.82 -1.51
CA CYS A 242 -13.40 5.87 -2.34
C CYS A 242 -14.15 5.57 -3.65
N ASP A 243 -13.45 4.96 -4.60
CA ASP A 243 -14.01 4.60 -5.91
C ASP A 243 -15.30 3.79 -5.82
N THR A 244 -15.36 2.77 -4.96
CA THR A 244 -16.55 1.93 -4.77
C THR A 244 -17.72 2.66 -4.08
N CYS A 245 -17.45 3.70 -3.30
CA CYS A 245 -18.51 4.54 -2.75
C CYS A 245 -19.07 5.54 -3.77
N LEU A 246 -18.18 6.14 -4.60
CA LEU A 246 -18.54 7.13 -5.59
C LEU A 246 -19.16 6.50 -6.84
N ASN A 247 -18.64 5.34 -7.27
CA ASN A 247 -19.11 4.57 -8.43
C ASN A 247 -19.30 3.11 -8.01
N PRO A 248 -20.38 2.77 -7.30
CA PRO A 248 -20.62 1.40 -6.87
C PRO A 248 -20.63 0.43 -8.06
N PRO A 249 -19.87 -0.65 -8.03
CA PRO A 249 -19.89 -1.64 -9.10
C PRO A 249 -21.26 -2.30 -9.20
N ARG A 250 -21.72 -2.51 -10.43
CA ARG A 250 -22.98 -3.23 -10.68
C ARG A 250 -22.74 -4.72 -10.48
N SER A 251 -23.44 -5.32 -9.52
CA SER A 251 -23.48 -6.77 -9.37
C SER A 251 -24.66 -7.34 -10.16
N PHE A 252 -24.40 -8.35 -10.99
CA PHE A 252 -25.44 -9.11 -11.67
C PHE A 252 -25.61 -10.45 -10.95
N CYS A 253 -26.86 -10.77 -10.58
CA CYS A 253 -27.17 -12.09 -10.07
C CYS A 253 -27.37 -13.05 -11.27
N LEU A 254 -26.46 -13.98 -11.48
CA LEU A 254 -26.55 -14.98 -12.55
C LEU A 254 -27.75 -15.95 -12.37
N LEU A 255 -28.36 -16.00 -11.19
CA LEU A 255 -29.53 -16.84 -10.92
C LEU A 255 -30.78 -16.47 -11.76
N TYR A 256 -30.85 -15.22 -12.23
CA TYR A 256 -31.98 -14.80 -13.10
C TYR A 256 -31.78 -15.10 -14.58
N THR A 257 -30.58 -15.49 -15.02
CA THR A 257 -30.33 -15.81 -16.44
C THR A 257 -30.63 -17.26 -16.79
N SER A 258 -30.70 -18.18 -15.80
CA SER A 258 -31.04 -19.58 -16.03
C SER A 258 -32.55 -19.83 -16.14
N ASP A 259 -33.39 -19.06 -15.46
CA ASP A 259 -34.86 -19.20 -15.53
C ASP A 259 -35.47 -18.67 -16.84
N ALA A 260 -34.82 -17.67 -17.48
CA ALA A 260 -35.28 -17.13 -18.75
C ALA A 260 -35.05 -18.08 -19.96
N ALA A 261 -34.16 -19.06 -19.82
CA ALA A 261 -33.87 -20.04 -20.87
C ALA A 261 -34.81 -21.26 -20.83
N ASP A 262 -35.45 -21.53 -19.66
CA ASP A 262 -36.33 -22.70 -19.48
C ASP A 262 -37.79 -22.44 -19.93
N ASP A 263 -38.22 -21.17 -19.99
CA ASP A 263 -39.57 -20.80 -20.43
C ASP A 263 -39.76 -20.82 -21.97
N SER A 264 -38.65 -20.90 -22.75
CA SER A 264 -38.73 -20.93 -24.21
C SER A 264 -38.89 -22.34 -24.79
N LEU A 265 -38.91 -23.40 -23.97
CA LEU A 265 -39.06 -24.79 -24.38
C LEU A 265 -40.44 -25.42 -24.04
N ARG A 266 -41.42 -24.62 -23.61
CA ARG A 266 -42.80 -25.05 -23.43
C ARG A 266 -43.71 -24.39 -24.45
N VAL A 267 -43.64 -24.92 -25.69
CA VAL A 267 -44.72 -24.85 -26.71
C VAL A 267 -44.95 -26.22 -27.31
#